data_434c27f5961c2e14d87ca6c703dcd221
#
_entry.id   434c27f5961c2e14d87ca6c703dcd221
#
_cell.length_a   1.000
_cell.length_b   1.000
_cell.length_c   1.000
_cell.angle_alpha   90.00
_cell.angle_beta   90.00
_cell.angle_gamma   90.00
#
_symmetry.space_group_name_H-M   'P 1'
#
loop_
_entity.id
_entity.type
_entity.pdbx_description
1 polymer ?
#
loop_
_entity_poly.entity_id
_entity_poly.type
_entity_poly.pdbx_seq_one_letter_code
_entity_poly.pdbx_strand_id
1 'polypeptide(L)'
;MNGNRGWLVACLCAALGACNSNSGEGSHDGGGTGGSTANADEPAIHIDGGAVGRGTVHLVVPAYYAPGADWNRVIAASDVVGMIIFNPSNGPGTTTDPAYVSAIAKARTAGIRVLGYVATDYGKRAETDIDADVNGYYDLYQPSGIYFAEGPMEADCTTLDAEYRRLTSLARMRAQGTYVAIGTRFCPTFITFSDLMVEFAEDWTTYQSYKVPDWMPAASPDRFCQFINSVPPDQASHALSTAVSYGAGWVFATDGTSPNPWGALPSYFEQELTAVRQLQ
;
A
#
# COMPACT_ATOMS: atom_id res chain seq x y z
N MET A 1 17.63 -28.63 14.95
CA MET A 1 16.61 -28.25 15.95
C MET A 1 15.92 -27.04 15.35
N ASN A 2 14.81 -27.28 14.69
CA ASN A 2 14.05 -26.27 13.94
C ASN A 2 13.12 -25.53 14.88
N GLY A 3 13.39 -24.26 15.13
CA GLY A 3 12.49 -23.38 15.86
C GLY A 3 11.45 -22.77 14.95
N ASN A 4 10.26 -23.31 15.00
CA ASN A 4 9.06 -22.79 14.34
C ASN A 4 8.65 -21.48 15.06
N ARG A 5 8.97 -20.33 14.50
CA ARG A 5 8.45 -19.04 14.98
C ARG A 5 7.10 -18.80 14.33
N GLY A 6 6.07 -19.01 15.13
CA GLY A 6 4.68 -18.83 14.73
C GLY A 6 4.38 -17.38 14.32
N TRP A 7 3.59 -17.26 13.30
CA TRP A 7 3.01 -16.02 12.78
C TRP A 7 1.98 -15.49 13.79
N LEU A 8 2.34 -14.45 14.50
CA LEU A 8 1.40 -13.67 15.33
C LEU A 8 1.17 -12.33 14.64
N VAL A 9 0.16 -12.30 13.78
CA VAL A 9 -0.44 -11.03 13.35
C VAL A 9 -1.42 -10.66 14.47
N ALA A 10 -1.03 -9.69 15.29
CA ALA A 10 -1.89 -9.17 16.34
C ALA A 10 -2.93 -8.24 15.73
N CYS A 11 -4.16 -8.74 15.53
CA CYS A 11 -5.32 -7.88 15.36
C CYS A 11 -5.64 -7.22 16.71
N LEU A 12 -5.27 -5.95 16.87
CA LEU A 12 -5.70 -5.16 18.03
C LEU A 12 -6.98 -4.42 17.67
N CYS A 13 -8.12 -4.94 18.13
CA CYS A 13 -9.38 -4.18 18.16
C CYS A 13 -9.25 -3.07 19.20
N ALA A 14 -9.11 -1.81 18.75
CA ALA A 14 -9.20 -0.66 19.64
C ALA A 14 -10.68 -0.31 19.87
N ALA A 15 -11.15 -0.51 21.09
CA ALA A 15 -12.46 -0.10 21.55
C ALA A 15 -12.55 1.43 21.64
N LEU A 16 -13.60 1.99 21.05
CA LEU A 16 -13.97 3.40 21.12
C LEU A 16 -14.40 3.79 22.52
N GLY A 17 -13.70 4.73 23.15
CA GLY A 17 -14.13 5.48 24.33
C GLY A 17 -14.40 6.92 23.95
N ALA A 18 -15.67 7.29 23.92
CA ALA A 18 -16.11 8.67 23.75
C ALA A 18 -15.90 9.47 25.04
N CYS A 19 -15.38 10.67 24.96
CA CYS A 19 -15.61 11.73 25.96
C CYS A 19 -15.74 13.10 25.32
N ASN A 20 -16.75 13.78 25.76
CA ASN A 20 -17.41 14.99 25.30
C ASN A 20 -16.83 16.26 25.94
N SER A 21 -16.97 17.38 25.19
CA SER A 21 -17.18 18.79 25.62
C SER A 21 -16.09 19.52 26.45
N ASN A 22 -15.70 20.74 26.13
CA ASN A 22 -16.44 21.96 26.28
C ASN A 22 -15.67 23.21 25.80
N SER A 23 -16.43 24.18 25.38
CA SER A 23 -16.22 25.54 24.96
C SER A 23 -15.22 26.43 25.74
N GLY A 24 -14.62 27.40 25.02
CA GLY A 24 -13.98 28.59 25.59
C GLY A 24 -13.55 29.60 24.53
N GLU A 25 -14.35 30.65 24.38
CA GLU A 25 -14.09 31.84 23.57
C GLU A 25 -12.91 32.67 24.09
N GLY A 26 -12.18 33.36 23.21
CA GLY A 26 -11.19 34.35 23.57
C GLY A 26 -10.57 35.06 22.36
N SER A 27 -11.17 36.17 21.98
CA SER A 27 -10.62 37.13 21.02
C SER A 27 -9.38 37.81 21.57
N HIS A 28 -8.35 38.06 20.71
CA HIS A 28 -7.56 39.30 20.75
C HIS A 28 -6.88 39.57 19.41
N ASP A 29 -7.12 40.79 18.93
CA ASP A 29 -6.45 41.48 17.82
C ASP A 29 -4.96 41.78 18.11
N GLY A 30 -4.15 41.85 17.06
CA GLY A 30 -2.80 42.36 17.13
C GLY A 30 -2.05 42.24 15.82
N GLY A 31 -2.05 43.32 15.01
CA GLY A 31 -1.32 43.42 13.75
C GLY A 31 0.20 43.47 13.94
N GLY A 32 0.91 43.01 12.93
CA GLY A 32 2.37 43.07 12.82
C GLY A 32 2.84 42.72 11.43
N THR A 33 3.11 43.74 10.62
CA THR A 33 3.75 43.65 9.31
C THR A 33 5.21 43.23 9.43
N GLY A 34 5.60 42.16 8.75
CA GLY A 34 6.99 41.75 8.61
C GLY A 34 7.16 40.92 7.35
N GLY A 35 7.63 41.57 6.27
CA GLY A 35 7.97 40.92 5.02
C GLY A 35 9.15 39.96 5.21
N SER A 36 9.03 38.76 4.71
CA SER A 36 10.12 37.82 4.48
C SER A 36 10.05 37.31 3.05
N THR A 37 11.16 37.51 2.36
CA THR A 37 11.39 37.12 0.97
C THR A 37 11.29 35.61 0.82
N ALA A 38 10.30 35.13 0.04
CA ALA A 38 10.17 33.77 -0.37
C ALA A 38 11.26 33.42 -1.37
N ASN A 39 12.05 32.38 -1.08
CA ASN A 39 12.87 31.71 -2.07
C ASN A 39 11.95 30.90 -3.02
N ALA A 40 11.91 31.31 -4.27
CA ALA A 40 11.32 30.61 -5.37
C ALA A 40 12.29 29.52 -5.81
N ASP A 41 11.88 28.22 -5.62
CA ASP A 41 12.20 27.08 -6.48
C ASP A 41 11.74 25.79 -5.79
N GLU A 42 10.42 25.68 -5.57
CA GLU A 42 9.78 24.36 -5.41
C GLU A 42 8.80 24.20 -6.59
N PRO A 43 8.83 23.08 -7.32
CA PRO A 43 7.87 22.87 -8.39
C PRO A 43 6.47 22.80 -7.79
N ALA A 44 5.64 23.77 -8.07
CA ALA A 44 4.23 23.79 -7.71
C ALA A 44 3.55 22.55 -8.30
N ILE A 45 2.96 21.72 -7.43
CA ILE A 45 2.07 20.65 -7.86
C ILE A 45 0.85 21.32 -8.47
N HIS A 46 0.75 21.24 -9.79
CA HIS A 46 -0.40 21.75 -10.53
C HIS A 46 -1.56 20.80 -10.26
N ILE A 47 -2.45 21.18 -9.35
CA ILE A 47 -3.72 20.48 -9.14
C ILE A 47 -4.65 20.99 -10.24
N ASP A 48 -4.72 20.24 -11.33
CA ASP A 48 -5.66 20.54 -12.40
C ASP A 48 -7.06 20.15 -11.91
N GLY A 49 -7.92 21.13 -11.66
CA GLY A 49 -9.31 20.97 -11.19
C GLY A 49 -10.27 20.49 -12.29
N GLY A 50 -9.79 19.70 -13.25
CA GLY A 50 -10.61 19.01 -14.24
C GLY A 50 -11.29 17.80 -13.61
N ALA A 51 -12.51 17.50 -14.01
CA ALA A 51 -13.21 16.27 -13.67
C ALA A 51 -12.26 15.08 -13.83
N VAL A 52 -11.97 14.39 -12.69
CA VAL A 52 -11.06 13.25 -12.65
C VAL A 52 -11.61 12.20 -13.60
N GLY A 53 -11.03 12.12 -14.80
CA GLY A 53 -11.31 11.02 -15.72
C GLY A 53 -11.03 9.75 -14.95
N ARG A 54 -11.95 8.77 -14.98
CA ARG A 54 -11.76 7.48 -14.33
C ARG A 54 -10.46 6.90 -14.88
N GLY A 55 -9.38 6.92 -14.07
CA GLY A 55 -8.14 6.24 -14.41
C GLY A 55 -8.42 4.75 -14.59
N THR A 56 -7.61 4.09 -15.41
CA THR A 56 -7.72 2.64 -15.60
C THR A 56 -7.51 1.94 -14.26
N VAL A 57 -8.47 1.10 -13.86
CA VAL A 57 -8.38 0.30 -12.63
C VAL A 57 -7.51 -0.92 -12.85
N HIS A 58 -6.65 -1.25 -11.92
CA HIS A 58 -5.76 -2.41 -11.98
C HIS A 58 -5.80 -3.24 -10.70
N LEU A 59 -5.48 -4.54 -10.82
CA LEU A 59 -5.20 -5.38 -9.66
C LEU A 59 -3.75 -5.19 -9.16
N VAL A 60 -3.62 -5.14 -7.84
CA VAL A 60 -2.35 -5.36 -7.11
C VAL A 60 -2.47 -6.68 -6.39
N VAL A 61 -1.63 -7.65 -6.69
CA VAL A 61 -1.70 -8.97 -6.06
C VAL A 61 -0.66 -9.10 -4.95
N PRO A 62 -1.06 -9.16 -3.66
CA PRO A 62 -0.17 -9.55 -2.57
C PRO A 62 0.12 -11.05 -2.67
N ALA A 63 1.28 -11.40 -3.22
CA ALA A 63 1.70 -12.78 -3.45
C ALA A 63 2.66 -13.25 -2.34
N TYR A 64 2.12 -13.48 -1.12
CA TYR A 64 2.91 -13.96 0.02
C TYR A 64 2.99 -15.49 0.04
N TYR A 65 3.10 -16.07 -1.14
CA TYR A 65 3.25 -17.50 -1.43
C TYR A 65 4.34 -17.71 -2.49
N ALA A 66 4.93 -18.90 -2.47
CA ALA A 66 6.04 -19.22 -3.36
C ALA A 66 5.65 -19.17 -4.84
N PRO A 67 6.57 -18.79 -5.74
CA PRO A 67 6.34 -18.86 -7.18
C PRO A 67 5.96 -20.26 -7.65
N GLY A 68 4.93 -20.32 -8.49
CA GLY A 68 4.37 -21.58 -9.02
C GLY A 68 3.24 -21.31 -9.99
N ALA A 69 2.23 -22.20 -9.96
CA ALA A 69 1.08 -22.11 -10.86
C ALA A 69 0.31 -20.79 -10.70
N ASP A 70 0.10 -20.33 -9.47
CA ASP A 70 -0.64 -19.10 -9.18
C ASP A 70 0.12 -17.85 -9.68
N TRP A 71 1.44 -17.80 -9.52
CA TRP A 71 2.24 -16.73 -10.13
C TRP A 71 2.09 -16.70 -11.66
N ASN A 72 2.06 -17.86 -12.30
CA ASN A 72 1.88 -17.94 -13.76
C ASN A 72 0.48 -17.43 -14.17
N ARG A 73 -0.57 -17.71 -13.38
CA ARG A 73 -1.93 -17.17 -13.60
C ARG A 73 -1.95 -15.65 -13.48
N VAL A 74 -1.32 -15.10 -12.43
CA VAL A 74 -1.18 -13.66 -12.22
C VAL A 74 -0.46 -13.01 -13.38
N ILE A 75 0.67 -13.57 -13.82
CA ILE A 75 1.47 -13.03 -14.92
C ILE A 75 0.70 -13.11 -16.26
N ALA A 76 -0.06 -14.17 -16.49
CA ALA A 76 -0.88 -14.30 -17.70
C ALA A 76 -2.00 -13.25 -17.79
N ALA A 77 -2.39 -12.65 -16.66
CA ALA A 77 -3.43 -11.63 -16.57
C ALA A 77 -2.85 -10.19 -16.53
N SER A 78 -1.71 -9.96 -17.18
CA SER A 78 -1.02 -8.66 -17.21
C SER A 78 -1.80 -7.51 -17.87
N ASP A 79 -2.88 -7.82 -18.55
CA ASP A 79 -3.86 -6.83 -19.05
C ASP A 79 -4.65 -6.17 -17.92
N VAL A 80 -4.79 -6.84 -16.78
CA VAL A 80 -5.53 -6.39 -15.58
C VAL A 80 -4.60 -6.20 -14.39
N VAL A 81 -3.65 -7.13 -14.21
CA VAL A 81 -2.70 -7.09 -13.08
C VAL A 81 -1.55 -6.15 -13.42
N GLY A 82 -1.48 -5.03 -12.73
CA GLY A 82 -0.39 -4.06 -12.92
C GLY A 82 0.74 -4.19 -11.90
N MET A 83 0.50 -4.88 -10.78
CA MET A 83 1.47 -4.95 -9.68
C MET A 83 1.38 -6.27 -8.90
N ILE A 84 2.54 -6.77 -8.46
CA ILE A 84 2.67 -7.86 -7.50
C ILE A 84 3.48 -7.35 -6.31
N ILE A 85 3.05 -7.67 -5.09
CA ILE A 85 3.84 -7.47 -3.87
C ILE A 85 4.27 -8.85 -3.38
N PHE A 86 5.58 -9.11 -3.30
CA PHE A 86 6.09 -10.41 -2.91
C PHE A 86 6.79 -10.38 -1.55
N ASN A 87 6.64 -11.47 -0.81
CA ASN A 87 7.14 -11.61 0.55
C ASN A 87 7.70 -13.02 0.77
N PRO A 88 8.98 -13.28 0.43
CA PRO A 88 9.56 -14.63 0.47
C PRO A 88 9.67 -15.21 1.87
N SER A 89 9.96 -14.37 2.87
CA SER A 89 10.32 -14.84 4.22
C SER A 89 10.01 -13.80 5.31
N ASN A 90 8.84 -13.16 5.23
CA ASN A 90 8.51 -11.96 6.02
C ASN A 90 9.59 -10.87 5.90
N GLY A 91 10.01 -10.66 4.65
CA GLY A 91 11.15 -9.87 4.22
C GLY A 91 11.87 -10.58 3.06
N PRO A 92 13.05 -10.10 2.63
CA PRO A 92 13.77 -10.64 1.47
C PRO A 92 14.35 -12.05 1.69
N GLY A 93 14.48 -12.50 2.94
CA GLY A 93 15.27 -13.67 3.29
C GLY A 93 16.76 -13.38 3.30
N THR A 94 17.57 -14.44 3.43
CA THR A 94 19.03 -14.33 3.55
C THR A 94 19.82 -14.82 2.33
N THR A 95 19.13 -15.48 1.39
CA THR A 95 19.73 -16.05 0.18
C THR A 95 18.79 -15.87 -1.00
N THR A 96 19.36 -15.74 -2.19
CA THR A 96 18.59 -15.67 -3.43
C THR A 96 17.86 -16.98 -3.68
N ASP A 97 16.55 -16.91 -3.88
CA ASP A 97 15.74 -18.03 -4.37
C ASP A 97 15.55 -17.91 -5.89
N PRO A 98 16.10 -18.85 -6.70
CA PRO A 98 16.00 -18.80 -8.16
C PRO A 98 14.55 -18.81 -8.68
N ALA A 99 13.62 -19.39 -7.93
CA ALA A 99 12.21 -19.42 -8.33
C ALA A 99 11.62 -18.00 -8.33
N TYR A 100 11.90 -17.20 -7.28
CA TYR A 100 11.50 -15.79 -7.24
C TYR A 100 12.20 -14.96 -8.31
N VAL A 101 13.50 -15.13 -8.52
CA VAL A 101 14.24 -14.42 -9.58
C VAL A 101 13.58 -14.65 -10.95
N SER A 102 13.28 -15.92 -11.28
CA SER A 102 12.63 -16.27 -12.54
C SER A 102 11.20 -15.67 -12.65
N ALA A 103 10.41 -15.76 -11.60
CA ALA A 103 9.04 -15.25 -11.59
C ALA A 103 9.00 -13.71 -11.71
N ILE A 104 9.87 -13.01 -10.99
CA ILE A 104 10.01 -11.55 -11.05
C ILE A 104 10.40 -11.10 -12.47
N ALA A 105 11.38 -11.79 -13.09
CA ALA A 105 11.80 -11.48 -14.45
C ALA A 105 10.65 -11.64 -15.47
N LYS A 106 9.87 -12.72 -15.36
CA LYS A 106 8.68 -12.95 -16.20
C LYS A 106 7.61 -11.87 -15.99
N ALA A 107 7.29 -11.54 -14.73
CA ALA A 107 6.31 -10.51 -14.40
C ALA A 107 6.72 -9.15 -14.99
N ARG A 108 7.98 -8.75 -14.83
CA ARG A 108 8.51 -7.50 -15.40
C ARG A 108 8.48 -7.49 -16.93
N THR A 109 8.77 -8.61 -17.57
CA THR A 109 8.67 -8.75 -19.04
C THR A 109 7.21 -8.59 -19.51
N ALA A 110 6.25 -9.03 -18.71
CA ALA A 110 4.82 -8.83 -18.96
C ALA A 110 4.31 -7.42 -18.63
N GLY A 111 5.18 -6.50 -18.18
CA GLY A 111 4.81 -5.13 -17.81
C GLY A 111 4.29 -4.95 -16.38
N ILE A 112 4.33 -6.01 -15.57
CA ILE A 112 3.87 -5.98 -14.18
C ILE A 112 5.00 -5.44 -13.27
N ARG A 113 4.70 -4.45 -12.42
CA ARG A 113 5.61 -4.01 -11.36
C ARG A 113 5.69 -5.08 -10.26
N VAL A 114 6.89 -5.32 -9.73
CA VAL A 114 7.08 -6.25 -8.61
C VAL A 114 7.73 -5.53 -7.46
N LEU A 115 7.02 -5.41 -6.32
CA LEU A 115 7.49 -4.71 -5.13
C LEU A 115 7.86 -5.72 -4.03
N GLY A 116 8.98 -5.46 -3.34
CA GLY A 116 9.32 -6.19 -2.12
C GLY A 116 8.53 -5.67 -0.91
N TYR A 117 8.05 -6.58 -0.09
CA TYR A 117 7.34 -6.26 1.16
C TYR A 117 8.31 -5.99 2.30
N VAL A 118 8.19 -4.83 2.96
CA VAL A 118 8.95 -4.47 4.14
C VAL A 118 8.00 -4.02 5.25
N ALA A 119 7.89 -4.81 6.32
CA ALA A 119 7.12 -4.44 7.50
C ALA A 119 7.79 -3.27 8.24
N THR A 120 6.99 -2.33 8.73
CA THR A 120 7.50 -1.23 9.56
C THR A 120 6.96 -1.27 11.00
N ASP A 121 6.09 -2.23 11.31
CA ASP A 121 5.46 -2.40 12.62
C ASP A 121 4.93 -1.08 13.18
N TYR A 122 4.15 -0.37 12.34
CA TYR A 122 3.55 0.93 12.67
C TYR A 122 4.58 1.98 13.13
N GLY A 123 5.81 1.92 12.56
CA GLY A 123 6.92 2.80 12.91
C GLY A 123 7.71 2.39 14.15
N LYS A 124 7.50 1.17 14.68
CA LYS A 124 8.17 0.68 15.89
C LYS A 124 9.36 -0.22 15.58
N ARG A 125 9.47 -0.72 14.35
CA ARG A 125 10.59 -1.55 13.93
C ARG A 125 11.88 -0.72 13.86
N ALA A 126 13.00 -1.30 14.23
CA ALA A 126 14.29 -0.61 14.19
C ALA A 126 14.66 -0.24 12.74
N GLU A 127 15.12 1.00 12.53
CA GLU A 127 15.55 1.52 11.22
C GLU A 127 16.58 0.60 10.56
N THR A 128 17.55 0.11 11.31
CA THR A 128 18.60 -0.79 10.81
C THR A 128 18.05 -2.08 10.21
N ASP A 129 16.97 -2.60 10.78
CA ASP A 129 16.34 -3.83 10.30
C ASP A 129 15.49 -3.57 9.03
N ILE A 130 14.84 -2.40 8.97
CA ILE A 130 14.11 -1.95 7.77
C ILE A 130 15.11 -1.71 6.62
N ASP A 131 16.21 -1.03 6.90
CA ASP A 131 17.27 -0.74 5.93
C ASP A 131 17.90 -2.04 5.40
N ALA A 132 18.14 -3.02 6.29
CA ALA A 132 18.65 -4.33 5.89
C ALA A 132 17.69 -5.06 4.95
N ASP A 133 16.37 -5.01 5.20
CA ASP A 133 15.39 -5.62 4.32
C ASP A 133 15.33 -4.91 2.96
N VAL A 134 15.29 -3.57 2.94
CA VAL A 134 15.31 -2.81 1.68
C VAL A 134 16.55 -3.19 0.85
N ASN A 135 17.73 -3.17 1.48
CA ASN A 135 18.97 -3.54 0.81
C ASN A 135 18.93 -5.00 0.31
N GLY A 136 18.47 -5.92 1.16
CA GLY A 136 18.35 -7.34 0.83
C GLY A 136 17.44 -7.61 -0.37
N TYR A 137 16.31 -6.90 -0.49
CA TYR A 137 15.45 -7.03 -1.67
C TYR A 137 16.18 -6.66 -2.95
N TYR A 138 16.90 -5.55 -2.97
CA TYR A 138 17.64 -5.14 -4.16
C TYR A 138 18.84 -6.04 -4.46
N ASP A 139 19.57 -6.48 -3.43
CA ASP A 139 20.74 -7.34 -3.60
C ASP A 139 20.36 -8.75 -4.10
N LEU A 140 19.22 -9.30 -3.65
CA LEU A 140 18.80 -10.66 -3.95
C LEU A 140 17.88 -10.75 -5.19
N TYR A 141 17.02 -9.74 -5.43
CA TYR A 141 15.92 -9.86 -6.39
C TYR A 141 15.75 -8.68 -7.34
N GLN A 142 16.34 -7.51 -7.06
CA GLN A 142 16.22 -6.30 -7.87
C GLN A 142 14.77 -5.96 -8.25
N PRO A 143 13.86 -5.77 -7.30
CA PRO A 143 12.45 -5.48 -7.56
C PRO A 143 12.24 -4.14 -8.27
N SER A 144 11.04 -3.89 -8.77
CA SER A 144 10.64 -2.59 -9.31
C SER A 144 10.47 -1.51 -8.22
N GLY A 145 10.40 -1.91 -6.96
CA GLY A 145 10.21 -1.02 -5.84
C GLY A 145 9.98 -1.73 -4.51
N ILE A 146 9.57 -0.95 -3.51
CA ILE A 146 9.31 -1.41 -2.15
C ILE A 146 7.90 -1.00 -1.71
N TYR A 147 7.21 -1.91 -1.03
CA TYR A 147 6.02 -1.64 -0.27
C TYR A 147 6.34 -1.64 1.22
N PHE A 148 6.32 -0.47 1.85
CA PHE A 148 6.41 -0.31 3.30
C PHE A 148 5.03 -0.56 3.90
N ALA A 149 4.84 -1.75 4.43
CA ALA A 149 3.60 -2.19 5.06
C ALA A 149 3.54 -1.80 6.53
N GLU A 150 2.33 -1.87 7.11
CA GLU A 150 2.12 -1.57 8.53
C GLU A 150 2.60 -0.15 8.87
N GLY A 151 2.20 0.82 8.04
CA GLY A 151 2.57 2.22 8.20
C GLY A 151 1.92 2.90 9.41
N PRO A 152 2.30 4.15 9.70
CA PRO A 152 1.94 4.81 10.95
C PRO A 152 0.44 4.99 11.13
N MET A 153 0.04 4.99 12.40
CA MET A 153 -1.29 5.41 12.83
C MET A 153 -1.37 6.94 12.90
N GLU A 154 -2.56 7.49 12.96
CA GLU A 154 -2.82 8.95 12.91
C GLU A 154 -1.99 9.76 13.92
N ALA A 155 -1.87 9.27 15.15
CA ALA A 155 -1.11 9.94 16.20
C ALA A 155 0.39 10.09 15.89
N ASP A 156 0.92 9.24 15.02
CA ASP A 156 2.35 9.12 14.74
C ASP A 156 2.75 9.76 13.40
N CYS A 157 1.79 10.22 12.59
CA CYS A 157 2.05 10.74 11.24
C CYS A 157 3.09 11.87 11.22
N THR A 158 2.98 12.84 12.12
CA THR A 158 3.93 13.96 12.18
C THR A 158 5.29 13.53 12.69
N THR A 159 5.34 12.66 13.68
CA THR A 159 6.58 12.19 14.30
C THR A 159 7.39 11.33 13.33
N LEU A 160 6.71 10.53 12.51
CA LEU A 160 7.33 9.58 11.59
C LEU A 160 7.47 10.10 10.15
N ASP A 161 7.02 11.33 9.83
CA ASP A 161 7.14 11.89 8.48
C ASP A 161 8.60 11.89 7.96
N ALA A 162 9.54 12.36 8.78
CA ALA A 162 10.97 12.39 8.42
C ALA A 162 11.52 10.99 8.16
N GLU A 163 11.13 10.01 8.97
CA GLU A 163 11.55 8.61 8.81
C GLU A 163 11.04 8.01 7.50
N TYR A 164 9.76 8.16 7.18
CA TYR A 164 9.21 7.61 5.93
C TYR A 164 9.74 8.32 4.68
N ARG A 165 10.10 9.61 4.76
CA ARG A 165 10.86 10.30 3.69
C ARG A 165 12.26 9.70 3.54
N ARG A 166 12.94 9.39 4.64
CA ARG A 166 14.25 8.72 4.65
C ARG A 166 14.15 7.34 3.99
N LEU A 167 13.16 6.51 4.40
CA LEU A 167 12.92 5.18 3.83
C LEU A 167 12.62 5.24 2.33
N THR A 168 11.79 6.20 1.91
CA THR A 168 11.51 6.44 0.49
C THR A 168 12.79 6.80 -0.28
N SER A 169 13.61 7.68 0.28
CA SER A 169 14.89 8.07 -0.32
C SER A 169 15.87 6.90 -0.39
N LEU A 170 15.95 6.09 0.67
CA LEU A 170 16.76 4.86 0.68
C LEU A 170 16.38 3.92 -0.46
N ALA A 171 15.08 3.60 -0.60
CA ALA A 171 14.61 2.74 -1.67
C ALA A 171 14.95 3.32 -3.06
N ARG A 172 14.74 4.63 -3.27
CA ARG A 172 15.02 5.32 -4.54
C ARG A 172 16.51 5.40 -4.89
N MET A 173 17.39 5.43 -3.89
CA MET A 173 18.84 5.37 -4.12
C MET A 173 19.32 4.00 -4.63
N ARG A 174 18.57 2.92 -4.37
CA ARG A 174 18.94 1.56 -4.81
C ARG A 174 18.77 1.34 -6.31
N ALA A 175 17.76 1.94 -6.93
CA ALA A 175 17.55 1.84 -8.37
C ALA A 175 16.79 3.06 -8.90
N GLN A 176 17.17 3.52 -10.08
CA GLN A 176 16.44 4.59 -10.76
C GLN A 176 15.02 4.13 -11.12
N GLY A 177 14.04 5.00 -10.90
CA GLY A 177 12.64 4.69 -11.19
C GLY A 177 11.99 3.75 -10.17
N THR A 178 12.59 3.59 -8.98
CA THR A 178 12.00 2.81 -7.89
C THR A 178 10.62 3.31 -7.51
N TYR A 179 9.65 2.40 -7.53
CA TYR A 179 8.29 2.67 -7.10
C TYR A 179 8.14 2.43 -5.59
N VAL A 180 7.56 3.39 -4.88
CA VAL A 180 7.40 3.29 -3.42
C VAL A 180 5.91 3.33 -3.06
N ALA A 181 5.44 2.25 -2.44
CA ALA A 181 4.13 2.16 -1.84
C ALA A 181 4.22 2.21 -0.30
N ILE A 182 3.27 2.86 0.36
CA ILE A 182 3.20 2.94 1.82
C ILE A 182 1.80 2.57 2.30
N GLY A 183 1.72 1.69 3.31
CA GLY A 183 0.48 1.18 3.89
C GLY A 183 -0.04 2.04 5.03
N THR A 184 -0.71 3.14 4.74
CA THR A 184 -1.40 3.97 5.74
C THR A 184 -2.52 4.80 5.12
N ARG A 185 -3.64 4.97 5.85
CA ARG A 185 -4.73 5.89 5.52
C ARG A 185 -4.71 7.17 6.37
N PHE A 186 -3.87 7.20 7.38
CA PHE A 186 -3.92 8.24 8.40
C PHE A 186 -2.99 9.43 8.11
N CYS A 187 -1.98 9.23 7.24
CA CYS A 187 -0.93 10.21 7.03
C CYS A 187 -1.03 10.84 5.63
N PRO A 188 -1.91 11.84 5.41
CA PRO A 188 -2.15 12.41 4.08
C PRO A 188 -0.90 13.02 3.43
N THR A 189 0.03 13.53 4.22
CA THR A 189 1.29 14.12 3.72
C THR A 189 2.18 13.10 3.01
N PHE A 190 2.04 11.80 3.30
CA PHE A 190 2.85 10.74 2.71
C PHE A 190 2.60 10.59 1.19
N ILE A 191 1.45 11.04 0.68
CA ILE A 191 1.19 11.08 -0.75
C ILE A 191 2.19 11.97 -1.51
N THR A 192 2.83 12.94 -0.84
CA THR A 192 3.79 13.86 -1.48
C THR A 192 5.13 13.20 -1.82
N PHE A 193 5.46 12.08 -1.21
CA PHE A 193 6.74 11.40 -1.42
C PHE A 193 6.63 9.90 -1.71
N SER A 194 5.45 9.29 -1.58
CA SER A 194 5.18 7.92 -2.09
C SER A 194 4.61 7.97 -3.51
N ASP A 195 4.62 6.84 -4.20
CA ASP A 195 3.95 6.67 -5.50
C ASP A 195 2.55 6.09 -5.33
N LEU A 196 2.31 5.32 -4.26
CA LEU A 196 1.04 4.69 -3.93
C LEU A 196 0.82 4.68 -2.42
N MET A 197 -0.40 4.90 -1.99
CA MET A 197 -0.84 4.65 -0.62
C MET A 197 -1.80 3.47 -0.60
N VAL A 198 -1.45 2.41 0.15
CA VAL A 198 -2.38 1.33 0.49
C VAL A 198 -3.14 1.80 1.72
N GLU A 199 -4.29 2.42 1.49
CA GLU A 199 -5.04 3.14 2.52
C GLU A 199 -6.05 2.24 3.25
N PHE A 200 -6.34 1.05 2.72
CA PHE A 200 -7.13 0.01 3.37
C PHE A 200 -6.49 -1.37 3.16
N ALA A 201 -6.34 -2.15 4.23
CA ALA A 201 -5.79 -3.50 4.20
C ALA A 201 -6.34 -4.36 5.36
N GLU A 202 -7.67 -4.45 5.47
CA GLU A 202 -8.37 -5.13 6.55
C GLU A 202 -9.47 -6.09 6.02
N ASP A 203 -10.27 -6.68 6.91
CA ASP A 203 -11.30 -7.63 6.55
C ASP A 203 -12.59 -6.97 6.01
N TRP A 204 -13.40 -7.80 5.34
CA TRP A 204 -14.67 -7.40 4.75
C TRP A 204 -15.66 -6.81 5.74
N THR A 205 -15.68 -7.30 6.99
CA THR A 205 -16.59 -6.79 8.02
C THR A 205 -16.25 -5.35 8.38
N THR A 206 -14.96 -5.08 8.57
CA THR A 206 -14.43 -3.72 8.79
C THR A 206 -14.71 -2.82 7.58
N TYR A 207 -14.57 -3.37 6.36
CA TYR A 207 -14.78 -2.62 5.12
C TYR A 207 -16.22 -2.09 4.98
N GLN A 208 -17.22 -2.81 5.45
CA GLN A 208 -18.62 -2.38 5.41
C GLN A 208 -18.90 -1.08 6.20
N SER A 209 -18.05 -0.76 7.17
CA SER A 209 -18.12 0.48 7.94
C SER A 209 -17.05 1.51 7.55
N TYR A 210 -16.22 1.20 6.55
CA TYR A 210 -15.15 2.06 6.09
C TYR A 210 -15.71 3.38 5.53
N LYS A 211 -15.02 4.47 5.85
CA LYS A 211 -15.30 5.80 5.31
C LYS A 211 -14.05 6.33 4.63
N VAL A 212 -14.23 6.79 3.40
CA VAL A 212 -13.17 7.45 2.64
C VAL A 212 -12.68 8.68 3.41
N PRO A 213 -11.37 8.83 3.63
CA PRO A 213 -10.82 10.03 4.26
C PRO A 213 -11.11 11.28 3.42
N ASP A 214 -11.46 12.40 4.07
CA ASP A 214 -11.85 13.64 3.39
C ASP A 214 -10.77 14.20 2.45
N TRP A 215 -9.50 13.92 2.71
CA TRP A 215 -8.37 14.37 1.89
C TRP A 215 -8.16 13.54 0.62
N MET A 216 -8.64 12.30 0.57
CA MET A 216 -8.39 11.37 -0.52
C MET A 216 -8.98 11.79 -1.87
N PRO A 217 -10.22 12.36 -1.96
CA PRO A 217 -10.80 12.76 -3.23
C PRO A 217 -10.05 13.89 -3.97
N ALA A 218 -9.13 14.57 -3.29
CA ALA A 218 -8.31 15.63 -3.89
C ALA A 218 -7.15 15.11 -4.75
N ALA A 219 -6.86 13.80 -4.70
CA ALA A 219 -5.79 13.18 -5.46
C ALA A 219 -6.31 12.17 -6.49
N SER A 220 -5.46 11.84 -7.47
CA SER A 220 -5.82 10.90 -8.55
C SER A 220 -6.00 9.47 -8.02
N PRO A 221 -6.99 8.69 -8.53
CA PRO A 221 -7.25 7.31 -8.10
C PRO A 221 -6.04 6.37 -8.22
N ASP A 222 -5.14 6.61 -9.18
CA ASP A 222 -3.92 5.83 -9.38
C ASP A 222 -2.91 5.91 -8.21
N ARG A 223 -3.18 6.81 -7.25
CA ARG A 223 -2.39 6.99 -6.02
C ARG A 223 -2.89 6.15 -4.85
N PHE A 224 -4.02 5.44 -4.99
CA PHE A 224 -4.67 4.73 -3.90
C PHE A 224 -4.93 3.27 -4.20
N CYS A 225 -4.71 2.44 -3.18
CA CYS A 225 -4.92 0.99 -3.23
C CYS A 225 -5.74 0.53 -2.02
N GLN A 226 -6.68 -0.39 -2.26
CA GLN A 226 -7.43 -1.07 -1.21
C GLN A 226 -7.26 -2.59 -1.33
N PHE A 227 -6.85 -3.21 -0.22
CA PHE A 227 -6.79 -4.67 -0.03
C PHE A 227 -7.90 -5.09 0.92
N ILE A 228 -8.80 -5.95 0.46
CA ILE A 228 -9.94 -6.40 1.25
C ILE A 228 -9.84 -7.92 1.42
N ASN A 229 -9.66 -8.38 2.65
CA ASN A 229 -9.61 -9.81 2.93
C ASN A 229 -10.91 -10.34 3.52
N SER A 230 -11.02 -11.67 3.65
CA SER A 230 -12.22 -12.35 4.17
C SER A 230 -13.49 -12.03 3.39
N VAL A 231 -13.37 -11.70 2.09
CA VAL A 231 -14.51 -11.37 1.23
C VAL A 231 -15.19 -12.66 0.76
N PRO A 232 -16.48 -12.88 1.03
CA PRO A 232 -17.21 -14.02 0.49
C PRO A 232 -17.22 -14.00 -1.05
N PRO A 233 -17.17 -15.16 -1.73
CA PRO A 233 -17.13 -15.23 -3.19
C PRO A 233 -18.26 -14.49 -3.92
N ASP A 234 -19.46 -14.49 -3.35
CA ASP A 234 -20.63 -13.78 -3.88
C ASP A 234 -20.56 -12.24 -3.69
N GLN A 235 -19.64 -11.76 -2.84
CA GLN A 235 -19.39 -10.34 -2.57
C GLN A 235 -18.16 -9.79 -3.30
N ALA A 236 -17.35 -10.62 -3.95
CA ALA A 236 -16.08 -10.21 -4.54
C ALA A 236 -16.22 -9.04 -5.54
N SER A 237 -17.13 -9.15 -6.51
CA SER A 237 -17.36 -8.07 -7.49
C SER A 237 -17.91 -6.80 -6.85
N HIS A 238 -18.72 -6.93 -5.79
CA HIS A 238 -19.25 -5.79 -5.04
C HIS A 238 -18.13 -5.09 -4.26
N ALA A 239 -17.25 -5.83 -3.61
CA ALA A 239 -16.10 -5.28 -2.89
C ALA A 239 -15.20 -4.47 -3.83
N LEU A 240 -14.85 -5.01 -5.00
CA LEU A 240 -14.03 -4.32 -6.00
C LEU A 240 -14.69 -3.05 -6.55
N SER A 241 -15.96 -3.13 -6.94
CA SER A 241 -16.69 -1.96 -7.47
C SER A 241 -16.86 -0.87 -6.41
N THR A 242 -17.03 -1.26 -5.15
CA THR A 242 -17.08 -0.33 -4.02
C THR A 242 -15.74 0.37 -3.81
N ALA A 243 -14.61 -0.36 -3.83
CA ALA A 243 -13.27 0.21 -3.72
C ALA A 243 -13.00 1.26 -4.81
N VAL A 244 -13.38 0.96 -6.05
CA VAL A 244 -13.27 1.91 -7.16
C VAL A 244 -14.17 3.13 -6.96
N SER A 245 -15.38 2.94 -6.46
CA SER A 245 -16.29 4.06 -6.15
C SER A 245 -15.77 4.97 -5.04
N TYR A 246 -14.94 4.42 -4.15
CA TYR A 246 -14.24 5.14 -3.08
C TYR A 246 -12.94 5.83 -3.56
N GLY A 247 -12.59 5.68 -4.81
CA GLY A 247 -11.46 6.38 -5.43
C GLY A 247 -10.16 5.56 -5.50
N ALA A 248 -10.20 4.25 -5.25
CA ALA A 248 -9.02 3.40 -5.45
C ALA A 248 -8.85 3.05 -6.93
N GLY A 249 -7.68 3.34 -7.51
CA GLY A 249 -7.28 2.89 -8.84
C GLY A 249 -6.59 1.52 -8.83
N TRP A 250 -6.21 1.04 -7.64
CA TRP A 250 -5.60 -0.25 -7.42
C TRP A 250 -6.40 -1.02 -6.37
N VAL A 251 -6.79 -2.24 -6.70
CA VAL A 251 -7.70 -3.02 -5.84
C VAL A 251 -7.27 -4.48 -5.76
N PHE A 252 -7.63 -5.15 -4.68
CA PHE A 252 -7.57 -6.59 -4.55
C PHE A 252 -8.54 -7.07 -3.47
N ALA A 253 -9.28 -8.13 -3.74
CA ALA A 253 -10.15 -8.78 -2.78
C ALA A 253 -9.79 -10.27 -2.65
N THR A 254 -9.86 -10.84 -1.45
CA THR A 254 -9.58 -12.27 -1.23
C THR A 254 -10.51 -12.87 -0.20
N ASP A 255 -10.86 -14.14 -0.38
CA ASP A 255 -11.50 -14.99 0.63
C ASP A 255 -10.49 -15.52 1.67
N GLY A 256 -9.21 -15.23 1.47
CA GLY A 256 -8.17 -15.51 2.46
C GLY A 256 -8.44 -14.82 3.79
N THR A 257 -8.10 -15.49 4.89
CA THR A 257 -8.38 -15.04 6.26
C THR A 257 -7.10 -14.93 7.09
N SER A 258 -7.17 -14.21 8.21
CA SER A 258 -6.09 -14.17 9.20
C SER A 258 -5.64 -15.60 9.59
N PRO A 259 -4.34 -15.86 9.87
CA PRO A 259 -3.28 -14.86 10.05
C PRO A 259 -2.55 -14.42 8.76
N ASN A 260 -2.75 -15.06 7.62
CA ASN A 260 -2.13 -14.70 6.35
C ASN A 260 -3.17 -14.74 5.21
N PRO A 261 -3.97 -13.69 5.04
CA PRO A 261 -4.98 -13.65 3.99
C PRO A 261 -4.38 -13.62 2.58
N TRP A 262 -3.11 -13.33 2.45
CA TRP A 262 -2.36 -13.19 1.19
C TRP A 262 -1.54 -14.43 0.83
N GLY A 263 -1.76 -15.54 1.53
CA GLY A 263 -1.00 -16.79 1.37
C GLY A 263 -1.38 -17.65 0.16
N ALA A 264 -2.39 -17.26 -0.59
CA ALA A 264 -2.83 -17.90 -1.84
C ALA A 264 -3.63 -16.91 -2.68
N LEU A 265 -3.86 -17.22 -3.95
CA LEU A 265 -4.86 -16.52 -4.76
C LEU A 265 -6.28 -16.80 -4.23
N PRO A 266 -7.20 -15.82 -4.33
CA PRO A 266 -8.60 -16.05 -3.98
C PRO A 266 -9.22 -17.15 -4.83
N SER A 267 -10.17 -17.89 -4.26
CA SER A 267 -10.89 -18.95 -4.98
C SER A 267 -11.60 -18.44 -6.23
N TYR A 268 -11.93 -17.17 -6.26
CA TYR A 268 -12.63 -16.45 -7.32
C TYR A 268 -11.74 -15.53 -8.18
N PHE A 269 -10.43 -15.78 -8.27
CA PHE A 269 -9.48 -14.91 -8.99
C PHE A 269 -9.89 -14.59 -10.42
N GLU A 270 -10.40 -15.57 -11.20
CA GLU A 270 -10.88 -15.33 -12.57
C GLU A 270 -12.12 -14.42 -12.62
N GLN A 271 -12.94 -14.46 -11.58
CA GLN A 271 -14.06 -13.54 -11.42
C GLN A 271 -13.58 -12.11 -11.14
N GLU A 272 -12.54 -11.94 -10.30
CA GLU A 272 -11.91 -10.63 -10.09
C GLU A 272 -11.38 -10.03 -11.39
N LEU A 273 -10.63 -10.82 -12.18
CA LEU A 273 -10.12 -10.38 -13.49
C LEU A 273 -11.26 -9.89 -14.38
N THR A 274 -12.37 -10.62 -14.40
CA THR A 274 -13.56 -10.25 -15.18
C THR A 274 -14.19 -8.95 -14.66
N ALA A 275 -14.35 -8.84 -13.34
CA ALA A 275 -14.92 -7.64 -12.72
C ALA A 275 -14.07 -6.40 -12.98
N VAL A 276 -12.74 -6.49 -12.85
CA VAL A 276 -11.86 -5.35 -13.09
C VAL A 276 -11.84 -4.93 -14.55
N ARG A 277 -11.87 -5.86 -15.52
CA ARG A 277 -12.03 -5.53 -16.94
C ARG A 277 -13.31 -4.73 -17.24
N GLN A 278 -14.38 -4.97 -16.48
CA GLN A 278 -15.64 -4.23 -16.63
C GLN A 278 -15.59 -2.82 -16.00
N LEU A 279 -14.61 -2.58 -15.12
CA LEU A 279 -14.42 -1.29 -14.45
C LEU A 279 -13.41 -0.38 -15.18
N GLN A 280 -12.64 -0.92 -16.12
CA GLN A 280 -11.71 -0.19 -16.99
C GLN A 280 -12.47 0.55 -18.09
#